data_875f311ae174ab2e43048079c3248163
#
_entry.id   875f311ae174ab2e43048079c3248163
#
_cell.length_a   1.000
_cell.length_b   1.000
_cell.length_c   1.000
_cell.angle_alpha   90.00
_cell.angle_beta   90.00
_cell.angle_gamma   90.00
#
_symmetry.space_group_name_H-M   'P 1'
#
loop_
_entity.id
_entity.type
_entity.pdbx_description
1 polymer ?
#
loop_
_entity_poly.entity_id
_entity_poly.type
_entity_poly.pdbx_seq_one_letter_code
_entity_poly.pdbx_strand_id
1 'polypeptide(L)'
;PPHVVGVEVAGPGFVNFRLADSWLHDVLADVVVAGSEGWARSDEGQGTQVIVEFVSANPTGPLHAGHGRGACYGDSIARLYSRCGFNVVREFYINDRGLQMENFAASLAARVAGHPVPEDGYHGQYIIDWAEEMVAETDAATDPMEWGYAKALGAHRAALESLSVCFDSWFSERSMIASGAIEATLAALRAAGAVYEDGGAVWLRSTDYGDDKDRVLVKSDGEPTYLMPDVAYHRDKF
;
A
#
# COMPACT_ATOMS: atom_id res chain seq x y z
N PRO A 1 30.32 32.09 15.24
CA PRO A 1 30.07 31.38 14.00
C PRO A 1 30.20 32.34 12.80
N PRO A 2 30.80 31.92 11.67
CA PRO A 2 31.23 32.83 10.60
C PRO A 2 30.11 33.66 9.94
N HIS A 3 28.85 33.24 10.07
CA HIS A 3 27.70 33.93 9.44
C HIS A 3 26.79 34.64 10.42
N VAL A 4 27.07 34.61 11.74
CA VAL A 4 26.21 35.26 12.73
C VAL A 4 26.65 36.72 12.89
N VAL A 5 25.78 37.65 12.52
CA VAL A 5 26.00 39.11 12.60
C VAL A 5 25.31 39.73 13.81
N GLY A 6 24.44 39.02 14.47
CA GLY A 6 23.78 39.49 15.69
C GLY A 6 23.13 38.37 16.45
N VAL A 7 23.11 38.51 17.78
CA VAL A 7 22.40 37.60 18.70
C VAL A 7 21.54 38.44 19.62
N GLU A 8 20.32 38.08 19.83
CA GLU A 8 19.32 38.82 20.62
C GLU A 8 18.51 37.85 21.47
N VAL A 9 18.37 38.16 22.75
CA VAL A 9 17.47 37.42 23.64
C VAL A 9 16.05 37.97 23.50
N ALA A 10 15.10 37.13 23.12
CA ALA A 10 13.71 37.50 22.90
C ALA A 10 12.77 36.66 23.76
N GLY A 11 12.08 37.31 24.71
CA GLY A 11 11.11 36.68 25.60
C GLY A 11 11.72 35.58 26.49
N PRO A 12 10.90 34.80 27.18
CA PRO A 12 11.38 33.76 28.09
C PRO A 12 11.94 32.55 27.34
N GLY A 13 13.28 32.48 27.29
CA GLY A 13 13.99 31.28 26.78
C GLY A 13 14.29 31.23 25.27
N PHE A 14 14.00 32.29 24.50
CA PHE A 14 14.36 32.35 23.08
C PHE A 14 15.64 33.14 22.86
N VAL A 15 16.45 32.65 21.92
CA VAL A 15 17.64 33.34 21.41
C VAL A 15 17.52 33.43 19.88
N ASN A 16 17.43 34.66 19.37
CA ASN A 16 17.36 34.93 17.94
C ASN A 16 18.76 35.18 17.37
N PHE A 17 19.06 34.56 16.25
CA PHE A 17 20.29 34.77 15.51
C PHE A 17 19.98 35.53 14.21
N ARG A 18 20.74 36.58 13.93
CA ARG A 18 20.74 37.21 12.61
C ARG A 18 21.90 36.66 11.81
N LEU A 19 21.62 36.15 10.61
CA LEU A 19 22.62 35.64 9.72
C LEU A 19 22.93 36.65 8.62
N ALA A 20 24.17 36.70 8.18
CA ALA A 20 24.59 37.47 7.01
C ALA A 20 24.14 36.74 5.73
N ASP A 21 23.96 37.49 4.63
CA ASP A 21 23.61 36.94 3.32
C ASP A 21 24.67 35.93 2.81
N SER A 22 25.92 36.06 3.26
CA SER A 22 27.01 35.10 2.94
C SER A 22 26.64 33.65 3.30
N TRP A 23 25.83 33.42 4.35
CA TRP A 23 25.35 32.07 4.65
C TRP A 23 24.50 31.47 3.52
N LEU A 24 23.60 32.29 2.93
CA LEU A 24 22.78 31.85 1.80
C LEU A 24 23.63 31.59 0.55
N HIS A 25 24.65 32.41 0.31
CA HIS A 25 25.57 32.25 -0.81
C HIS A 25 26.39 30.94 -0.70
N ASP A 26 26.86 30.63 0.48
CA ASP A 26 27.60 29.40 0.73
C ASP A 26 26.73 28.18 0.58
N VAL A 27 25.49 28.20 1.18
CA VAL A 27 24.49 27.14 1.00
C VAL A 27 24.16 26.93 -0.48
N LEU A 28 23.97 28.02 -1.25
CA LEU A 28 23.68 27.90 -2.68
C LEU A 28 24.85 27.29 -3.45
N ALA A 29 26.09 27.67 -3.11
CA ALA A 29 27.28 27.07 -3.70
C ALA A 29 27.36 25.57 -3.41
N ASP A 30 27.10 25.16 -2.16
CA ASP A 30 27.07 23.75 -1.76
C ASP A 30 25.97 22.97 -2.50
N VAL A 31 24.77 23.56 -2.65
CA VAL A 31 23.68 22.96 -3.44
C VAL A 31 24.10 22.71 -4.89
N VAL A 32 24.74 23.71 -5.51
CA VAL A 32 25.20 23.60 -6.90
C VAL A 32 26.27 22.52 -7.06
N VAL A 33 27.21 22.46 -6.12
CA VAL A 33 28.30 21.47 -6.14
C VAL A 33 27.76 20.06 -5.89
N ALA A 34 26.87 19.88 -4.90
CA ALA A 34 26.30 18.60 -4.55
C ALA A 34 25.33 18.07 -5.62
N GLY A 35 24.67 18.97 -6.34
CA GLY A 35 23.63 18.64 -7.32
C GLY A 35 22.37 18.03 -6.69
N SER A 36 21.38 17.70 -7.52
CA SER A 36 20.10 17.13 -7.07
C SER A 36 20.25 15.82 -6.30
N GLU A 37 21.24 15.04 -6.63
CA GLU A 37 21.46 13.72 -6.03
C GLU A 37 22.26 13.78 -4.72
N GLY A 38 23.16 14.72 -4.55
CA GLY A 38 24.01 14.82 -3.37
C GLY A 38 23.47 15.71 -2.26
N TRP A 39 22.67 16.72 -2.60
CA TRP A 39 22.15 17.69 -1.64
C TRP A 39 21.12 17.09 -0.68
N ALA A 40 21.14 17.57 0.57
CA ALA A 40 20.19 17.21 1.64
C ALA A 40 20.10 15.68 1.89
N ARG A 41 21.21 14.98 1.81
CA ARG A 41 21.33 13.59 2.25
C ARG A 41 21.83 13.51 3.67
N SER A 42 21.32 12.53 4.41
CA SER A 42 21.91 12.09 5.68
C SER A 42 22.08 10.57 5.67
N ASP A 43 22.83 10.06 6.62
CA ASP A 43 23.10 8.62 6.80
C ASP A 43 22.45 8.07 8.08
N GLU A 44 21.40 8.71 8.57
CA GLU A 44 20.72 8.32 9.81
C GLU A 44 20.09 6.93 9.71
N GLY A 45 19.63 6.55 8.53
CA GLY A 45 19.04 5.25 8.27
C GLY A 45 20.05 4.09 8.27
N GLN A 46 21.34 4.36 8.03
CA GLN A 46 22.41 3.37 8.01
C GLN A 46 22.07 2.10 7.21
N GLY A 47 21.33 2.25 6.13
CA GLY A 47 20.89 1.13 5.29
C GLY A 47 19.78 0.27 5.90
N THR A 48 19.16 0.69 7.00
CA THR A 48 18.01 0.00 7.58
C THR A 48 16.89 -0.15 6.55
N GLN A 49 16.32 -1.34 6.45
CA GLN A 49 15.20 -1.64 5.56
C GLN A 49 13.91 -1.01 6.08
N VAL A 50 13.16 -0.35 5.20
CA VAL A 50 11.83 0.21 5.50
C VAL A 50 10.89 -0.14 4.36
N ILE A 51 9.73 -0.71 4.67
CA ILE A 51 8.64 -0.91 3.73
C ILE A 51 7.65 0.23 3.93
N VAL A 52 7.34 0.94 2.85
CA VAL A 52 6.28 1.95 2.83
C VAL A 52 5.17 1.41 1.95
N GLU A 53 4.08 0.97 2.58
CA GLU A 53 2.86 0.53 1.90
C GLU A 53 1.90 1.71 1.77
N PHE A 54 1.43 1.98 0.55
CA PHE A 54 0.50 3.08 0.31
C PHE A 54 -0.34 2.86 -0.95
N VAL A 55 -1.43 3.62 -1.11
CA VAL A 55 -2.51 3.46 -2.08
C VAL A 55 -3.30 2.18 -1.81
N SER A 56 -2.75 1.00 -2.07
CA SER A 56 -3.31 -0.34 -1.78
C SER A 56 -4.80 -0.43 -2.12
N ALA A 57 -5.17 0.02 -3.34
CA ALA A 57 -6.55 0.08 -3.81
C ALA A 57 -7.00 -1.28 -4.38
N ASN A 58 -8.26 -1.64 -4.13
CA ASN A 58 -8.86 -2.84 -4.69
C ASN A 58 -8.94 -2.75 -6.23
N PRO A 59 -8.62 -3.81 -6.97
CA PRO A 59 -8.61 -3.80 -8.43
C PRO A 59 -10.01 -3.97 -9.03
N THR A 60 -10.97 -3.15 -8.57
CA THR A 60 -12.38 -3.19 -8.96
C THR A 60 -12.83 -1.92 -9.70
N GLY A 61 -11.90 -1.09 -10.13
CA GLY A 61 -12.15 0.14 -10.86
C GLY A 61 -10.95 1.07 -10.91
N PRO A 62 -11.06 2.23 -11.59
CA PRO A 62 -9.98 3.21 -11.67
C PRO A 62 -9.70 3.88 -10.32
N LEU A 63 -8.48 4.39 -10.14
CA LEU A 63 -8.13 5.20 -8.99
C LEU A 63 -8.92 6.52 -8.98
N HIS A 64 -9.25 7.00 -7.79
CA HIS A 64 -9.89 8.30 -7.58
C HIS A 64 -8.96 9.28 -6.85
N ALA A 65 -9.38 10.53 -6.71
CA ALA A 65 -8.57 11.61 -6.12
C ALA A 65 -8.04 11.28 -4.71
N GLY A 66 -8.80 10.52 -3.91
CA GLY A 66 -8.35 10.04 -2.59
C GLY A 66 -7.12 9.13 -2.68
N HIS A 67 -7.10 8.21 -3.67
CA HIS A 67 -5.94 7.37 -3.95
C HIS A 67 -4.75 8.20 -4.43
N GLY A 68 -4.98 9.20 -5.30
CA GLY A 68 -3.93 10.12 -5.76
C GLY A 68 -3.28 10.90 -4.61
N ARG A 69 -4.08 11.36 -3.64
CA ARG A 69 -3.54 11.98 -2.42
C ARG A 69 -2.66 11.02 -1.63
N GLY A 70 -3.11 9.79 -1.42
CA GLY A 70 -2.34 8.74 -0.75
C GLY A 70 -1.04 8.42 -1.49
N ALA A 71 -1.09 8.39 -2.82
CA ALA A 71 0.07 8.16 -3.68
C ALA A 71 1.14 9.23 -3.51
N CYS A 72 0.76 10.52 -3.63
CA CYS A 72 1.71 11.63 -3.45
C CYS A 72 2.30 11.68 -2.03
N TYR A 73 1.48 11.39 -1.02
CA TYR A 73 1.92 11.40 0.38
C TYR A 73 2.90 10.25 0.65
N GLY A 74 2.54 9.03 0.27
CA GLY A 74 3.39 7.84 0.48
C GLY A 74 4.72 7.92 -0.29
N ASP A 75 4.68 8.36 -1.55
CA ASP A 75 5.91 8.53 -2.35
C ASP A 75 6.81 9.62 -1.76
N SER A 76 6.24 10.73 -1.25
CA SER A 76 7.02 11.78 -0.57
C SER A 76 7.72 11.25 0.67
N ILE A 77 7.02 10.45 1.51
CA ILE A 77 7.62 9.80 2.68
C ILE A 77 8.74 8.84 2.25
N ALA A 78 8.49 8.00 1.24
CA ALA A 78 9.47 7.04 0.74
C ALA A 78 10.74 7.74 0.24
N ARG A 79 10.59 8.87 -0.48
CA ARG A 79 11.71 9.70 -0.94
C ARG A 79 12.49 10.32 0.22
N LEU A 80 11.81 10.81 1.27
CA LEU A 80 12.46 11.36 2.45
C LEU A 80 13.27 10.29 3.19
N TYR A 81 12.70 9.11 3.43
CA TYR A 81 13.46 8.00 4.03
C TYR A 81 14.68 7.62 3.19
N SER A 82 14.54 7.54 1.86
CA SER A 82 15.67 7.25 0.98
C SER A 82 16.77 8.33 1.07
N ARG A 83 16.38 9.61 1.24
CA ARG A 83 17.33 10.71 1.45
C ARG A 83 18.05 10.63 2.79
N CYS A 84 17.40 10.04 3.79
CA CYS A 84 17.97 9.82 5.12
C CYS A 84 18.79 8.51 5.24
N GLY A 85 19.11 7.86 4.13
CA GLY A 85 19.98 6.68 4.13
C GLY A 85 19.29 5.35 4.46
N PHE A 86 17.96 5.29 4.40
CA PHE A 86 17.20 4.04 4.51
C PHE A 86 17.12 3.32 3.17
N ASN A 87 17.06 1.98 3.20
CA ASN A 87 16.71 1.14 2.07
C ASN A 87 15.18 1.00 2.02
N VAL A 88 14.54 1.75 1.14
CA VAL A 88 13.08 1.82 1.07
C VAL A 88 12.53 0.90 0.00
N VAL A 89 11.57 0.07 0.38
CA VAL A 89 10.70 -0.70 -0.52
C VAL A 89 9.32 -0.06 -0.54
N ARG A 90 8.86 0.34 -1.71
CA ARG A 90 7.50 0.86 -1.93
C ARG A 90 6.60 -0.30 -2.30
N GLU A 91 5.59 -0.54 -1.49
CA GLU A 91 4.69 -1.67 -1.69
C GLU A 91 3.25 -1.23 -1.93
N PHE A 92 2.62 -1.85 -2.92
CA PHE A 92 1.19 -1.76 -3.21
C PHE A 92 0.55 -3.11 -2.90
N TYR A 93 -0.32 -3.18 -1.89
CA TYR A 93 -1.10 -4.38 -1.59
C TYR A 93 -2.32 -4.46 -2.50
N ILE A 94 -2.53 -5.61 -3.12
CA ILE A 94 -3.64 -5.88 -4.02
C ILE A 94 -4.59 -6.86 -3.34
N ASN A 95 -5.76 -6.35 -2.92
CA ASN A 95 -6.85 -7.20 -2.46
C ASN A 95 -7.63 -7.73 -3.67
N ASP A 96 -7.12 -8.80 -4.27
CA ASP A 96 -7.57 -9.39 -5.53
C ASP A 96 -8.46 -10.63 -5.34
N ARG A 97 -9.24 -10.68 -4.24
CA ARG A 97 -10.16 -11.78 -3.93
C ARG A 97 -11.41 -11.33 -3.18
N GLY A 98 -12.31 -12.30 -2.95
CA GLY A 98 -13.51 -12.13 -2.15
C GLY A 98 -14.63 -11.40 -2.86
N LEU A 99 -15.68 -11.07 -2.10
CA LEU A 99 -16.97 -10.59 -2.61
C LEU A 99 -16.86 -9.35 -3.51
N GLN A 100 -15.89 -8.46 -3.26
CA GLN A 100 -15.73 -7.27 -4.10
C GLN A 100 -15.26 -7.64 -5.52
N MET A 101 -14.35 -8.57 -5.65
CA MET A 101 -13.89 -9.06 -6.95
C MET A 101 -15.01 -9.86 -7.66
N GLU A 102 -15.77 -10.66 -6.92
CA GLU A 102 -16.93 -11.39 -7.44
C GLU A 102 -18.01 -10.44 -7.98
N ASN A 103 -18.38 -9.42 -7.21
CA ASN A 103 -19.36 -8.42 -7.62
C ASN A 103 -18.86 -7.59 -8.82
N PHE A 104 -17.56 -7.29 -8.88
CA PHE A 104 -16.96 -6.60 -10.01
C PHE A 104 -17.02 -7.46 -11.28
N ALA A 105 -16.60 -8.72 -11.19
CA ALA A 105 -16.68 -9.66 -12.31
C ALA A 105 -18.14 -9.88 -12.80
N ALA A 106 -19.07 -10.02 -11.86
CA ALA A 106 -20.51 -10.14 -12.17
C ALA A 106 -21.05 -8.89 -12.88
N SER A 107 -20.56 -7.70 -12.49
CA SER A 107 -20.95 -6.43 -13.14
C SER A 107 -20.47 -6.36 -14.60
N LEU A 108 -19.21 -6.73 -14.85
CA LEU A 108 -18.65 -6.83 -16.20
C LEU A 108 -19.41 -7.88 -17.04
N ALA A 109 -19.58 -9.09 -16.50
CA ALA A 109 -20.27 -10.18 -17.18
C ALA A 109 -21.69 -9.80 -17.57
N ALA A 110 -22.45 -9.14 -16.68
CA ALA A 110 -23.80 -8.68 -16.97
C ALA A 110 -23.81 -7.68 -18.14
N ARG A 111 -22.88 -6.71 -18.16
CA ARG A 111 -22.81 -5.72 -19.25
C ARG A 111 -22.38 -6.35 -20.58
N VAL A 112 -21.40 -7.27 -20.55
CA VAL A 112 -20.99 -8.04 -21.75
C VAL A 112 -22.17 -8.82 -22.33
N ALA A 113 -23.04 -9.39 -21.48
CA ALA A 113 -24.23 -10.11 -21.89
C ALA A 113 -25.42 -9.22 -22.28
N GLY A 114 -25.29 -7.89 -22.19
CA GLY A 114 -26.36 -6.94 -22.46
C GLY A 114 -27.43 -6.85 -21.37
N HIS A 115 -27.12 -7.32 -20.16
CA HIS A 115 -28.00 -7.29 -18.99
C HIS A 115 -27.71 -6.09 -18.07
N PRO A 116 -28.68 -5.69 -17.22
CA PRO A 116 -28.42 -4.72 -16.16
C PRO A 116 -27.42 -5.29 -15.13
N VAL A 117 -26.60 -4.39 -14.57
CA VAL A 117 -25.69 -4.73 -13.46
C VAL A 117 -26.51 -5.16 -12.23
N PRO A 118 -26.09 -6.22 -11.50
CA PRO A 118 -26.73 -6.60 -10.23
C PRO A 118 -26.79 -5.45 -9.23
N GLU A 119 -27.76 -5.46 -8.31
CA GLU A 119 -27.97 -4.37 -7.34
C GLU A 119 -26.71 -4.10 -6.50
N ASP A 120 -26.03 -5.16 -6.03
CA ASP A 120 -24.79 -5.09 -5.26
C ASP A 120 -23.52 -4.91 -6.13
N GLY A 121 -23.70 -4.67 -7.43
CA GLY A 121 -22.61 -4.53 -8.39
C GLY A 121 -22.04 -3.11 -8.49
N TYR A 122 -21.11 -2.95 -9.42
CA TYR A 122 -20.45 -1.70 -9.72
C TYR A 122 -21.16 -0.98 -10.87
N HIS A 123 -21.70 0.22 -10.63
CA HIS A 123 -22.55 0.96 -11.58
C HIS A 123 -21.83 2.15 -12.25
N GLY A 124 -20.52 2.27 -12.11
CA GLY A 124 -19.75 3.37 -12.71
C GLY A 124 -19.70 3.28 -14.24
N GLN A 125 -19.52 4.43 -14.91
CA GLN A 125 -19.40 4.47 -16.38
C GLN A 125 -18.28 3.56 -16.88
N TYR A 126 -17.18 3.45 -16.14
CA TYR A 126 -16.06 2.58 -16.47
C TYR A 126 -16.43 1.09 -16.65
N ILE A 127 -17.48 0.61 -15.98
CA ILE A 127 -17.97 -0.77 -16.16
C ILE A 127 -18.58 -0.94 -17.58
N ILE A 128 -19.26 0.09 -18.08
CA ILE A 128 -19.82 0.09 -19.44
C ILE A 128 -18.67 0.11 -20.44
N ASP A 129 -17.76 1.07 -20.28
CA ASP A 129 -16.62 1.26 -21.17
C ASP A 129 -15.73 0.01 -21.21
N TRP A 130 -15.42 -0.57 -20.07
CA TRP A 130 -14.61 -1.79 -19.97
C TRP A 130 -15.33 -3.04 -20.50
N ALA A 131 -16.64 -3.14 -20.34
CA ALA A 131 -17.41 -4.24 -20.95
C ALA A 131 -17.39 -4.14 -22.49
N GLU A 132 -17.50 -2.93 -23.05
CA GLU A 132 -17.38 -2.70 -24.50
C GLU A 132 -15.99 -3.05 -25.02
N GLU A 133 -14.95 -2.62 -24.30
CA GLU A 133 -13.55 -2.98 -24.63
C GLU A 133 -13.34 -4.49 -24.56
N MET A 134 -13.84 -5.16 -23.52
CA MET A 134 -13.73 -6.61 -23.37
C MET A 134 -14.36 -7.34 -24.56
N VAL A 135 -15.56 -6.94 -24.99
CA VAL A 135 -16.23 -7.53 -26.16
C VAL A 135 -15.42 -7.30 -27.44
N ALA A 136 -14.76 -6.16 -27.57
CA ALA A 136 -13.97 -5.83 -28.76
C ALA A 136 -12.61 -6.55 -28.80
N GLU A 137 -12.00 -6.83 -27.66
CA GLU A 137 -10.64 -7.35 -27.53
C GLU A 137 -10.56 -8.87 -27.36
N THR A 138 -11.68 -9.52 -26.94
CA THR A 138 -11.65 -10.91 -26.50
C THR A 138 -12.77 -11.75 -27.13
N ASP A 139 -12.74 -13.06 -26.88
CA ASP A 139 -13.79 -14.00 -27.24
C ASP A 139 -14.72 -14.32 -26.06
N ALA A 140 -15.80 -15.06 -26.35
CA ALA A 140 -16.82 -15.43 -25.36
C ALA A 140 -16.30 -16.37 -24.24
N ALA A 141 -15.10 -16.93 -24.37
CA ALA A 141 -14.48 -17.83 -23.39
C ALA A 141 -13.63 -17.08 -22.34
N THR A 142 -13.42 -15.77 -22.54
CA THR A 142 -12.59 -14.97 -21.63
C THR A 142 -13.29 -14.77 -20.29
N ASP A 143 -12.59 -15.07 -19.19
CA ASP A 143 -13.08 -14.86 -17.84
C ASP A 143 -13.16 -13.36 -17.51
N PRO A 144 -14.37 -12.80 -17.21
CA PRO A 144 -14.52 -11.40 -16.86
C PRO A 144 -13.76 -11.00 -15.60
N MET A 145 -13.53 -11.93 -14.66
CA MET A 145 -12.76 -11.64 -13.44
C MET A 145 -11.29 -11.40 -13.77
N GLU A 146 -10.66 -12.29 -14.51
CA GLU A 146 -9.24 -12.18 -14.85
C GLU A 146 -8.97 -11.02 -15.82
N TRP A 147 -9.85 -10.82 -16.80
CA TRP A 147 -9.73 -9.67 -17.70
C TRP A 147 -9.90 -8.35 -16.96
N GLY A 148 -10.96 -8.26 -16.13
CA GLY A 148 -11.25 -7.06 -15.33
C GLY A 148 -10.14 -6.75 -14.33
N TYR A 149 -9.58 -7.76 -13.68
CA TYR A 149 -8.41 -7.64 -12.80
C TYR A 149 -7.21 -7.04 -13.53
N ALA A 150 -6.85 -7.62 -14.67
CA ALA A 150 -5.72 -7.12 -15.47
C ALA A 150 -5.95 -5.68 -15.95
N LYS A 151 -7.19 -5.36 -16.37
CA LYS A 151 -7.59 -4.02 -16.81
C LYS A 151 -7.47 -2.99 -15.69
N ALA A 152 -8.01 -3.30 -14.51
CA ALA A 152 -7.94 -2.42 -13.34
C ALA A 152 -6.50 -2.16 -12.90
N LEU A 153 -5.67 -3.21 -12.80
CA LEU A 153 -4.25 -3.03 -12.45
C LEU A 153 -3.50 -2.22 -13.50
N GLY A 154 -3.77 -2.44 -14.78
CA GLY A 154 -3.19 -1.65 -15.86
C GLY A 154 -3.54 -0.16 -15.72
N ALA A 155 -4.80 0.14 -15.42
CA ALA A 155 -5.26 1.50 -15.17
C ALA A 155 -4.62 2.13 -13.92
N HIS A 156 -4.47 1.36 -12.83
CA HIS A 156 -3.77 1.81 -11.63
C HIS A 156 -2.32 2.17 -11.92
N ARG A 157 -1.58 1.28 -12.59
CA ARG A 157 -0.18 1.51 -12.97
C ARG A 157 -0.03 2.76 -13.82
N ALA A 158 -0.83 2.89 -14.86
CA ALA A 158 -0.79 4.05 -15.75
C ALA A 158 -1.10 5.37 -15.02
N ALA A 159 -2.10 5.38 -14.13
CA ALA A 159 -2.45 6.56 -13.34
C ALA A 159 -1.33 6.95 -12.37
N LEU A 160 -0.70 5.99 -11.68
CA LEU A 160 0.40 6.24 -10.76
C LEU A 160 1.67 6.69 -11.49
N GLU A 161 1.97 6.09 -12.63
CA GLU A 161 3.09 6.50 -13.49
C GLU A 161 2.93 7.95 -13.97
N SER A 162 1.70 8.36 -14.32
CA SER A 162 1.41 9.75 -14.71
C SER A 162 1.70 10.77 -13.58
N LEU A 163 1.66 10.32 -12.32
CA LEU A 163 2.05 11.09 -11.14
C LEU A 163 3.53 10.93 -10.77
N SER A 164 4.31 10.18 -11.57
CA SER A 164 5.70 9.81 -11.25
C SER A 164 5.84 9.04 -9.94
N VAL A 165 4.81 8.26 -9.58
CA VAL A 165 4.79 7.37 -8.42
C VAL A 165 5.02 5.94 -8.88
N CYS A 166 6.10 5.32 -8.38
CA CYS A 166 6.50 3.97 -8.73
C CYS A 166 6.50 3.07 -7.49
N PHE A 167 6.22 1.79 -7.71
CA PHE A 167 6.26 0.77 -6.68
C PHE A 167 7.30 -0.29 -7.02
N ASP A 168 8.01 -0.74 -5.99
CA ASP A 168 9.01 -1.82 -6.09
C ASP A 168 8.32 -3.19 -5.97
N SER A 169 7.23 -3.27 -5.19
CA SER A 169 6.44 -4.48 -4.96
C SER A 169 4.94 -4.23 -5.23
N TRP A 170 4.32 -5.18 -5.94
CA TRP A 170 2.88 -5.29 -6.15
C TRP A 170 2.44 -6.62 -5.54
N PHE A 171 2.07 -6.58 -4.26
CA PHE A 171 1.79 -7.77 -3.47
C PHE A 171 0.34 -8.24 -3.68
N SER A 172 0.15 -9.46 -4.17
CA SER A 172 -1.17 -10.06 -4.42
C SER A 172 -1.59 -10.94 -3.24
N GLU A 173 -2.73 -10.64 -2.63
CA GLU A 173 -3.32 -11.48 -1.57
C GLU A 173 -3.62 -12.89 -2.08
N ARG A 174 -4.19 -13.00 -3.27
CA ARG A 174 -4.49 -14.30 -3.92
C ARG A 174 -3.24 -15.15 -4.09
N SER A 175 -2.14 -14.54 -4.55
CA SER A 175 -0.87 -15.25 -4.73
C SER A 175 -0.26 -15.69 -3.41
N MET A 176 -0.34 -14.87 -2.36
CA MET A 176 0.11 -15.22 -1.01
C MET A 176 -0.66 -16.44 -0.49
N ILE A 177 -1.97 -16.44 -0.61
CA ILE A 177 -2.80 -17.57 -0.15
C ILE A 177 -2.49 -18.84 -0.95
N ALA A 178 -2.38 -18.72 -2.28
CA ALA A 178 -2.04 -19.87 -3.14
C ALA A 178 -0.66 -20.46 -2.85
N SER A 179 0.27 -19.68 -2.27
CA SER A 179 1.59 -20.16 -1.85
C SER A 179 1.58 -21.02 -0.59
N GLY A 180 0.44 -21.16 0.13
CA GLY A 180 0.35 -21.84 1.41
C GLY A 180 0.81 -21.00 2.60
N ALA A 181 0.89 -19.69 2.45
CA ALA A 181 1.34 -18.76 3.50
C ALA A 181 0.41 -18.77 4.73
N ILE A 182 -0.89 -19.00 4.52
CA ILE A 182 -1.89 -19.10 5.61
C ILE A 182 -1.54 -20.27 6.52
N GLU A 183 -1.38 -21.48 5.96
CA GLU A 183 -1.08 -22.71 6.68
C GLU A 183 0.27 -22.62 7.39
N ALA A 184 1.29 -22.09 6.68
CA ALA A 184 2.62 -21.90 7.24
C ALA A 184 2.62 -20.91 8.41
N THR A 185 1.82 -19.85 8.31
CA THR A 185 1.68 -18.84 9.37
C THR A 185 0.95 -19.42 10.58
N LEU A 186 -0.15 -20.13 10.36
CA LEU A 186 -0.89 -20.79 11.43
C LEU A 186 -0.02 -21.83 12.17
N ALA A 187 0.79 -22.61 11.44
CA ALA A 187 1.74 -23.54 12.02
C ALA A 187 2.80 -22.82 12.90
N ALA A 188 3.32 -21.69 12.45
CA ALA A 188 4.27 -20.87 13.20
C ALA A 188 3.64 -20.29 14.48
N LEU A 189 2.41 -19.79 14.42
CA LEU A 189 1.67 -19.27 15.57
C LEU A 189 1.39 -20.38 16.61
N ARG A 190 1.04 -21.59 16.15
CA ARG A 190 0.88 -22.77 17.04
C ARG A 190 2.19 -23.13 17.72
N ALA A 191 3.28 -23.17 16.99
CA ALA A 191 4.61 -23.47 17.54
C ALA A 191 5.06 -22.42 18.57
N ALA A 192 4.69 -21.17 18.38
CA ALA A 192 4.96 -20.08 19.32
C ALA A 192 4.02 -20.05 20.54
N GLY A 193 2.96 -20.89 20.58
CA GLY A 193 1.94 -20.86 21.62
C GLY A 193 1.05 -19.63 21.60
N ALA A 194 1.08 -18.88 20.50
CA ALA A 194 0.33 -17.63 20.32
C ALA A 194 -1.17 -17.85 20.01
N VAL A 195 -1.59 -19.09 19.77
CA VAL A 195 -2.97 -19.44 19.46
C VAL A 195 -3.48 -20.56 20.36
N TYR A 196 -4.81 -20.69 20.44
CA TYR A 196 -5.49 -21.82 21.11
C TYR A 196 -6.77 -22.17 20.34
N GLU A 197 -7.34 -23.33 20.63
CA GLU A 197 -8.61 -23.78 20.03
C GLU A 197 -9.73 -23.69 21.08
N ASP A 198 -10.84 -23.08 20.70
CA ASP A 198 -12.05 -23.04 21.50
C ASP A 198 -13.28 -23.05 20.59
N GLY A 199 -14.28 -23.89 20.93
CA GLY A 199 -15.51 -24.03 20.15
C GLY A 199 -15.29 -24.47 18.69
N GLY A 200 -14.18 -25.15 18.38
CA GLY A 200 -13.80 -25.56 17.03
C GLY A 200 -13.17 -24.43 16.18
N ALA A 201 -13.01 -23.25 16.75
CA ALA A 201 -12.33 -22.11 16.11
C ALA A 201 -10.88 -21.96 16.64
N VAL A 202 -10.01 -21.37 15.84
CA VAL A 202 -8.64 -21.02 16.24
C VAL A 202 -8.57 -19.55 16.59
N TRP A 203 -8.12 -19.27 17.81
CA TRP A 203 -8.06 -17.94 18.40
C TRP A 203 -6.61 -17.49 18.58
N LEU A 204 -6.32 -16.25 18.22
CA LEU A 204 -5.06 -15.57 18.55
C LEU A 204 -5.16 -14.98 19.97
N ARG A 205 -4.14 -15.22 20.79
CA ARG A 205 -4.00 -14.61 22.13
C ARG A 205 -3.60 -13.14 22.05
N SER A 206 -4.40 -12.33 21.35
CA SER A 206 -4.09 -10.92 21.15
C SER A 206 -4.13 -10.10 22.43
N THR A 207 -4.83 -10.57 23.46
CA THR A 207 -4.82 -9.96 24.80
C THR A 207 -3.45 -9.97 25.45
N ASP A 208 -2.60 -10.98 25.17
CA ASP A 208 -1.22 -11.05 25.67
C ASP A 208 -0.35 -9.89 25.11
N TYR A 209 -0.81 -9.25 24.04
CA TYR A 209 -0.16 -8.12 23.35
C TYR A 209 -0.89 -6.79 23.53
N GLY A 210 -1.87 -6.72 24.43
CA GLY A 210 -2.56 -5.49 24.80
C GLY A 210 -3.87 -5.19 24.05
N ASP A 211 -4.40 -6.16 23.30
CA ASP A 211 -5.75 -6.06 22.71
C ASP A 211 -6.84 -6.19 23.81
N ASP A 212 -8.04 -5.73 23.52
CA ASP A 212 -9.19 -5.80 24.44
C ASP A 212 -9.79 -7.20 24.56
N LYS A 213 -9.59 -8.04 23.55
CA LYS A 213 -10.05 -9.46 23.51
C LYS A 213 -9.24 -10.27 22.50
N ASP A 214 -9.21 -11.57 22.69
CA ASP A 214 -8.63 -12.50 21.72
C ASP A 214 -9.42 -12.50 20.41
N ARG A 215 -8.72 -12.73 19.29
CA ARG A 215 -9.28 -12.64 17.95
C ARG A 215 -9.33 -14.01 17.26
N VAL A 216 -10.44 -14.28 16.59
CA VAL A 216 -10.58 -15.50 15.78
C VAL A 216 -9.76 -15.36 14.51
N LEU A 217 -8.86 -16.31 14.26
CA LEU A 217 -8.12 -16.44 13.00
C LEU A 217 -8.81 -17.39 12.03
N VAL A 218 -9.31 -18.53 12.54
CA VAL A 218 -10.04 -19.52 11.74
C VAL A 218 -11.34 -19.84 12.46
N LYS A 219 -12.45 -19.77 11.73
CA LYS A 219 -13.77 -20.08 12.26
C LYS A 219 -13.96 -21.58 12.49
N SER A 220 -15.03 -21.94 13.18
CA SER A 220 -15.38 -23.36 13.47
C SER A 220 -15.73 -24.20 12.23
N ASP A 221 -16.03 -23.56 11.10
CA ASP A 221 -16.23 -24.20 9.80
C ASP A 221 -14.94 -24.42 9.02
N GLY A 222 -13.78 -24.00 9.58
CA GLY A 222 -12.45 -24.10 8.97
C GLY A 222 -12.08 -22.90 8.07
N GLU A 223 -12.98 -21.95 7.86
CA GLU A 223 -12.71 -20.79 7.03
C GLU A 223 -11.90 -19.73 7.77
N PRO A 224 -10.83 -19.18 7.17
CA PRO A 224 -10.10 -18.07 7.75
C PRO A 224 -10.99 -16.82 7.88
N THR A 225 -10.78 -16.06 8.97
CA THR A 225 -11.31 -14.69 9.05
C THR A 225 -10.44 -13.75 8.22
N TYR A 226 -10.89 -12.52 8.01
CA TYR A 226 -10.08 -11.48 7.34
C TYR A 226 -8.74 -11.21 8.07
N LEU A 227 -8.68 -11.44 9.37
CA LEU A 227 -7.45 -11.21 10.16
C LEU A 227 -6.35 -12.22 9.81
N MET A 228 -6.68 -13.44 9.40
CA MET A 228 -5.67 -14.47 9.12
C MET A 228 -4.78 -14.11 7.91
N PRO A 229 -5.31 -13.66 6.76
CA PRO A 229 -4.50 -13.12 5.68
C PRO A 229 -3.63 -11.94 6.10
N ASP A 230 -4.17 -11.02 6.91
CA ASP A 230 -3.40 -9.86 7.40
C ASP A 230 -2.19 -10.30 8.25
N VAL A 231 -2.37 -11.29 9.12
CA VAL A 231 -1.27 -11.85 9.92
C VAL A 231 -0.23 -12.55 9.03
N ALA A 232 -0.68 -13.31 8.02
CA ALA A 232 0.22 -13.94 7.06
C ALA A 232 1.02 -12.92 6.25
N TYR A 233 0.37 -11.86 5.82
CA TYR A 233 1.02 -10.75 5.10
C TYR A 233 2.05 -10.02 5.97
N HIS A 234 1.73 -9.72 7.22
CA HIS A 234 2.70 -9.10 8.13
C HIS A 234 3.90 -10.01 8.39
N ARG A 235 3.68 -11.32 8.51
CA ARG A 235 4.79 -12.27 8.62
C ARG A 235 5.69 -12.30 7.37
N ASP A 236 5.14 -12.06 6.18
CA ASP A 236 5.93 -11.99 4.94
C ASP A 236 6.83 -10.74 4.91
N LYS A 237 6.41 -9.67 5.58
CA LYS A 237 7.17 -8.41 5.66
C LYS A 237 8.41 -8.48 6.58
N PHE A 238 8.44 -9.40 7.54
CA PHE A 238 9.46 -9.49 8.60
C PHE A 238 10.13 -10.88 8.63
#